data_0975ea5c4e98d674d411b0175e71e6c4
#
_entry.id   0975ea5c4e98d674d411b0175e71e6c4
#
_cell.length_a   1.000
_cell.length_b   1.000
_cell.length_c   1.000
_cell.angle_alpha   90.00
_cell.angle_beta   90.00
_cell.angle_gamma   90.00
#
_symmetry.space_group_name_H-M   'P 1'
#
loop_
_entity.id
_entity.type
_entity.pdbx_description
1 polymer ?
#
loop_
_entity_poly.entity_id
_entity_poly.type
_entity_poly.pdbx_seq_one_letter_code
_entity_poly.pdbx_strand_id
1 'polypeptide(L)'
;YYRMLLEKEGFAVKRMFIQAMCRDNNLRIAAERGIDQSVYIIPIKKISDQWLIRYFAKKASQLYIAMQTKTLPKICSSKERWHDRKCLDYCDAGENCPYGQQLRFEKAKQVS
;
A
#
# COMPACT_ATOMS: atom_id res chain seq x y z
N TYR A 1 -6.39 6.65 9.74
CA TYR A 1 -7.61 7.44 9.52
C TYR A 1 -8.72 7.00 10.47
N TYR A 2 -9.03 5.72 10.59
CA TYR A 2 -10.09 5.20 11.48
C TYR A 2 -9.96 5.68 12.93
N ARG A 3 -8.74 5.75 13.47
CA ARG A 3 -8.51 6.32 14.80
C ARG A 3 -9.05 7.76 14.92
N MET A 4 -8.76 8.60 13.93
CA MET A 4 -9.25 9.99 13.93
C MET A 4 -10.78 10.05 13.96
N LEU A 5 -11.45 9.18 13.19
CA LEU A 5 -12.91 9.10 13.19
C LEU A 5 -13.44 8.69 14.56
N LEU A 6 -12.86 7.65 15.16
CA LEU A 6 -13.25 7.18 16.49
C LEU A 6 -13.02 8.25 17.57
N GLU A 7 -11.87 8.93 17.55
CA GLU A 7 -11.58 10.02 18.49
C GLU A 7 -12.55 11.19 18.32
N LYS A 8 -12.99 11.47 17.10
CA LYS A 8 -14.00 12.49 16.80
C LYS A 8 -15.38 12.15 17.35
N GLU A 9 -15.70 10.86 17.41
CA GLU A 9 -16.92 10.34 18.04
C GLU A 9 -16.80 10.19 19.58
N GLY A 10 -15.70 10.64 20.17
CA GLY A 10 -15.49 10.65 21.62
C GLY A 10 -14.80 9.41 22.20
N PHE A 11 -14.34 8.48 21.36
CA PHE A 11 -13.61 7.30 21.82
C PHE A 11 -12.12 7.60 22.01
N ALA A 12 -11.57 7.33 23.19
CA ALA A 12 -10.14 7.48 23.45
C ALA A 12 -9.36 6.28 22.89
N VAL A 13 -8.67 6.45 21.77
CA VAL A 13 -7.84 5.41 21.15
C VAL A 13 -6.42 5.47 21.72
N LYS A 14 -6.08 4.56 22.62
CA LYS A 14 -4.76 4.49 23.26
C LYS A 14 -3.75 3.71 22.43
N ARG A 15 -4.14 2.60 21.81
CA ARG A 15 -3.27 1.70 21.05
C ARG A 15 -3.99 1.20 19.80
N MET A 16 -3.22 0.89 18.78
CA MET A 16 -3.73 0.30 17.54
C MET A 16 -2.86 -0.89 17.15
N PHE A 17 -3.51 -1.92 16.64
CA PHE A 17 -2.84 -3.12 16.16
C PHE A 17 -3.47 -3.59 14.85
N ILE A 18 -2.69 -4.26 14.02
CA ILE A 18 -3.19 -5.07 12.91
C ILE A 18 -3.01 -6.53 13.31
N GLN A 19 -4.09 -7.29 13.29
CA GLN A 19 -4.03 -8.74 13.38
C GLN A 19 -3.90 -9.31 11.97
N ALA A 20 -2.75 -9.89 11.66
CA ALA A 20 -2.49 -10.55 10.40
C ALA A 20 -2.59 -12.07 10.58
N MET A 21 -3.52 -12.70 9.85
CA MET A 21 -3.66 -14.15 9.82
C MET A 21 -2.98 -14.70 8.56
N CYS A 22 -1.99 -15.56 8.75
CA CYS A 22 -1.21 -16.17 7.68
C CYS A 22 -1.71 -17.60 7.45
N ARG A 23 -2.65 -17.77 6.53
CA ARG A 23 -3.27 -19.06 6.24
C ARG A 23 -2.26 -20.14 5.80
N ASP A 24 -1.29 -19.74 5.01
CA ASP A 24 -0.32 -20.63 4.36
C ASP A 24 1.08 -20.52 5.00
N ASN A 25 1.17 -20.33 6.33
CA ASN A 25 2.42 -20.13 7.05
C ASN A 25 3.35 -21.34 7.07
N ASN A 26 2.84 -22.54 6.79
CA ASN A 26 3.59 -23.80 6.70
C ASN A 26 4.24 -24.04 5.31
N LEU A 27 3.99 -23.19 4.34
CA LEU A 27 4.60 -23.32 3.02
C LEU A 27 6.07 -22.84 3.04
N ARG A 28 6.91 -23.49 2.23
CA ARG A 28 8.32 -23.12 2.05
C ARG A 28 8.50 -21.63 1.73
N ILE A 29 7.68 -21.08 0.85
CA ILE A 29 7.67 -19.65 0.49
C ILE A 29 7.41 -18.74 1.70
N ALA A 30 6.55 -19.16 2.62
CA ALA A 30 6.30 -18.41 3.84
C ALA A 30 7.54 -18.41 4.74
N ALA A 31 8.17 -19.56 4.94
CA ALA A 31 9.41 -19.70 5.70
C ALA A 31 10.56 -18.85 5.11
N GLU A 32 10.74 -18.86 3.80
CA GLU A 32 11.72 -18.03 3.09
C GLU A 32 11.49 -16.51 3.29
N ARG A 33 10.25 -16.10 3.58
CA ARG A 33 9.85 -14.72 3.89
C ARG A 33 9.86 -14.41 5.39
N GLY A 34 10.31 -15.33 6.23
CA GLY A 34 10.32 -15.18 7.69
C GLY A 34 8.94 -15.26 8.33
N ILE A 35 7.96 -15.87 7.67
CA ILE A 35 6.61 -16.08 8.20
C ILE A 35 6.58 -17.49 8.81
N ASP A 36 6.62 -17.55 10.12
CA ASP A 36 6.69 -18.78 10.93
C ASP A 36 5.47 -19.01 11.84
N GLN A 37 4.57 -18.02 11.91
CA GLN A 37 3.39 -18.06 12.78
C GLN A 37 2.10 -17.89 11.95
N SER A 38 1.02 -18.47 12.46
CA SER A 38 -0.31 -18.33 11.84
C SER A 38 -0.94 -16.97 12.10
N VAL A 39 -0.57 -16.31 13.21
CA VAL A 39 -1.14 -15.02 13.61
C VAL A 39 -0.04 -14.09 14.09
N TYR A 40 -0.04 -12.88 13.57
CA TYR A 40 0.82 -11.78 14.03
C TYR A 40 -0.04 -10.63 14.55
N ILE A 41 0.36 -10.07 15.68
CA ILE A 41 -0.18 -8.82 16.22
C ILE A 41 0.83 -7.72 15.99
N ILE A 42 0.57 -6.85 15.03
CA ILE A 42 1.49 -5.81 14.59
C ILE A 42 1.08 -4.48 15.23
N PRO A 43 1.89 -3.91 16.13
CA PRO A 43 1.57 -2.62 16.72
C PRO A 43 1.68 -1.52 15.67
N ILE A 44 0.70 -0.62 15.64
CA ILE A 44 0.65 0.53 14.74
C ILE A 44 0.97 1.81 15.47
N LYS A 45 2.00 2.51 15.03
CA LYS A 45 2.37 3.80 15.59
C LYS A 45 1.33 4.87 15.24
N LYS A 46 0.96 5.67 16.23
CA LYS A 46 0.08 6.83 16.01
C LYS A 46 0.79 7.86 15.13
N ILE A 47 0.15 8.26 14.05
CA ILE A 47 0.62 9.31 13.13
C ILE A 47 -0.17 10.58 13.42
N SER A 48 0.45 11.75 13.24
CA SER A 48 -0.18 13.06 13.41
C SER A 48 -1.41 13.22 12.51
N ASP A 49 -2.50 13.72 13.06
CA ASP A 49 -3.76 13.95 12.35
C ASP A 49 -3.57 14.96 11.20
N GLN A 50 -2.80 16.03 11.45
CA GLN A 50 -2.49 17.03 10.42
C GLN A 50 -1.71 16.42 9.25
N TRP A 51 -0.79 15.49 9.54
CA TRP A 51 -0.06 14.79 8.49
C TRP A 51 -1.00 13.92 7.66
N LEU A 52 -1.91 13.17 8.31
CA LEU A 52 -2.89 12.34 7.64
C LEU A 52 -3.83 13.16 6.74
N ILE A 53 -4.37 14.25 7.28
CA ILE A 53 -5.25 15.14 6.52
C ILE A 53 -4.54 15.68 5.28
N ARG A 54 -3.32 16.20 5.43
CA ARG A 54 -2.52 16.70 4.30
C ARG A 54 -2.20 15.61 3.27
N TYR A 55 -1.87 14.42 3.72
CA TYR A 55 -1.59 13.29 2.84
C TYR A 55 -2.81 12.95 1.98
N PHE A 56 -3.98 12.78 2.59
CA PHE A 56 -5.21 12.44 1.86
C PHE A 56 -5.69 13.59 0.98
N ALA A 57 -5.61 14.83 1.44
CA ALA A 57 -5.96 16.00 0.63
C ALA A 57 -5.08 16.08 -0.63
N LYS A 58 -3.78 15.85 -0.49
CA LYS A 58 -2.85 15.80 -1.64
C LYS A 58 -3.22 14.68 -2.63
N LYS A 59 -3.53 13.48 -2.14
CA LYS A 59 -3.93 12.35 -3.01
C LYS A 59 -5.25 12.62 -3.72
N ALA A 60 -6.24 13.15 -3.01
CA ALA A 60 -7.52 13.53 -3.60
C ALA A 60 -7.37 14.61 -4.67
N SER A 61 -6.57 15.64 -4.40
CA SER A 61 -6.28 16.71 -5.37
C SER A 61 -5.59 16.17 -6.64
N GLN A 62 -4.60 15.28 -6.48
CA GLN A 62 -3.92 14.64 -7.61
C GLN A 62 -4.90 13.81 -8.46
N LEU A 63 -5.78 13.04 -7.82
CA LEU A 63 -6.79 12.28 -8.52
C LEU A 63 -7.78 13.19 -9.25
N TYR A 64 -8.27 14.23 -8.59
CA TYR A 64 -9.18 15.19 -9.20
C TYR A 64 -8.58 15.83 -10.45
N ILE A 65 -7.34 16.32 -10.38
CA ILE A 65 -6.63 16.91 -11.51
C ILE A 65 -6.48 15.88 -12.64
N ALA A 66 -6.07 14.66 -12.33
CA ALA A 66 -5.91 13.59 -13.32
C ALA A 66 -7.24 13.29 -14.05
N MET A 67 -8.35 13.29 -13.32
CA MET A 67 -9.69 13.09 -13.91
C MET A 67 -10.10 14.25 -14.82
N GLN A 68 -9.84 15.50 -14.41
CA GLN A 68 -10.17 16.68 -15.21
C GLN A 68 -9.34 16.79 -16.48
N THR A 69 -8.03 16.53 -16.35
CA THR A 69 -7.09 16.66 -17.48
C THR A 69 -6.98 15.39 -18.33
N LYS A 70 -7.62 14.29 -17.91
CA LYS A 70 -7.47 12.95 -18.51
C LYS A 70 -6.02 12.51 -18.66
N THR A 71 -5.16 12.96 -17.76
CA THR A 71 -3.74 12.61 -17.71
C THR A 71 -3.44 11.74 -16.51
N LEU A 72 -2.49 10.81 -16.64
CA LEU A 72 -2.09 9.99 -15.50
C LEU A 72 -1.38 10.85 -14.43
N PRO A 73 -1.66 10.60 -13.15
CA PRO A 73 -0.94 11.28 -12.08
C PRO A 73 0.53 10.86 -12.07
N LYS A 74 1.34 11.61 -11.31
CA LYS A 74 2.76 11.28 -11.12
C LYS A 74 2.93 9.85 -10.63
N ILE A 75 3.94 9.16 -11.17
CA ILE A 75 4.31 7.79 -10.77
C ILE A 75 4.48 7.70 -9.25
N CYS A 76 3.99 6.62 -8.68
CA CYS A 76 4.11 6.31 -7.24
C CYS A 76 5.58 6.31 -6.78
N SER A 77 5.84 6.75 -5.56
CA SER A 77 7.19 6.66 -4.97
C SER A 77 7.62 5.20 -4.78
N SER A 78 8.92 4.95 -4.64
CA SER A 78 9.47 3.61 -4.41
C SER A 78 8.82 2.91 -3.21
N LYS A 79 8.57 3.63 -2.11
CA LYS A 79 7.87 3.09 -0.94
C LYS A 79 6.42 2.68 -1.24
N GLU A 80 5.70 3.47 -2.01
CA GLU A 80 4.33 3.16 -2.43
C GLU A 80 4.27 1.98 -3.40
N ARG A 81 5.32 1.76 -4.16
CA ARG A 81 5.46 0.63 -5.08
C ARG A 81 5.97 -0.66 -4.42
N TRP A 82 6.37 -0.62 -3.14
CA TRP A 82 7.01 -1.73 -2.44
C TRP A 82 8.24 -2.26 -3.18
N HIS A 83 9.12 -1.35 -3.60
CA HIS A 83 10.27 -1.66 -4.46
C HIS A 83 9.85 -2.46 -5.72
N ASP A 84 8.82 -1.96 -6.40
CA ASP A 84 8.23 -2.44 -7.65
C ASP A 84 7.41 -3.72 -7.57
N ARG A 85 7.44 -4.45 -6.46
CA ARG A 85 6.65 -5.65 -6.27
C ARG A 85 5.14 -5.40 -6.42
N LYS A 86 4.64 -4.26 -5.90
CA LYS A 86 3.24 -3.89 -6.06
C LYS A 86 2.85 -3.73 -7.53
N CYS A 87 3.71 -3.10 -8.33
CA CYS A 87 3.43 -2.85 -9.75
C CYS A 87 3.35 -4.14 -10.58
N LEU A 88 4.14 -5.14 -10.20
CA LEU A 88 4.18 -6.42 -10.91
C LEU A 88 3.00 -7.33 -10.56
N ASP A 89 2.65 -7.41 -9.27
CA ASP A 89 1.81 -8.49 -8.76
C ASP A 89 0.44 -8.03 -8.20
N TYR A 90 0.30 -6.74 -7.82
CA TYR A 90 -0.85 -6.29 -7.01
C TYR A 90 -1.50 -4.98 -7.48
N CYS A 91 -0.99 -4.33 -8.52
CA CYS A 91 -1.53 -3.05 -8.96
C CYS A 91 -2.51 -3.24 -10.13
N ASP A 92 -3.79 -2.97 -9.88
CA ASP A 92 -4.83 -3.04 -10.91
C ASP A 92 -4.60 -2.05 -12.06
N ALA A 93 -3.97 -0.89 -11.77
CA ALA A 93 -3.59 0.09 -12.77
C ALA A 93 -2.27 -0.24 -13.49
N GLY A 94 -1.59 -1.33 -13.13
CA GLY A 94 -0.26 -1.67 -13.65
C GLY A 94 -0.21 -1.87 -15.17
N GLU A 95 -1.31 -2.33 -15.76
CA GLU A 95 -1.43 -2.53 -17.22
C GLU A 95 -1.54 -1.21 -18.00
N ASN A 96 -2.14 -0.19 -17.39
CA ASN A 96 -2.34 1.13 -17.99
C ASN A 96 -1.29 2.15 -17.55
N CYS A 97 -0.46 1.81 -16.57
CA CYS A 97 0.60 2.67 -16.06
C CYS A 97 1.88 2.48 -16.88
N PRO A 98 2.46 3.53 -17.48
CA PRO A 98 3.68 3.41 -18.28
C PRO A 98 4.84 2.74 -17.51
N TYR A 99 5.00 3.06 -16.24
CA TYR A 99 6.01 2.44 -15.40
C TYR A 99 5.74 0.94 -15.15
N GLY A 100 4.49 0.57 -14.90
CA GLY A 100 4.09 -0.83 -14.72
C GLY A 100 4.30 -1.66 -15.99
N GLN A 101 3.98 -1.10 -17.14
CA GLN A 101 4.22 -1.72 -18.47
C GLN A 101 5.71 -1.96 -18.71
N GLN A 102 6.55 -0.96 -18.42
CA GLN A 102 8.00 -1.10 -18.56
C GLN A 102 8.56 -2.23 -17.70
N LEU A 103 8.19 -2.27 -16.43
CA LEU A 103 8.64 -3.32 -15.49
C LEU A 103 8.23 -4.73 -15.93
N ARG A 104 7.01 -4.88 -16.41
CA ARG A 104 6.51 -6.17 -16.91
C ARG A 104 7.26 -6.61 -18.15
N PHE A 105 7.57 -5.69 -19.05
CA PHE A 105 8.37 -5.96 -20.25
C PHE A 105 9.80 -6.40 -19.90
N GLU A 106 10.44 -5.70 -18.95
CA GLU A 106 11.79 -6.06 -18.47
C GLU A 106 11.80 -7.44 -17.81
N LYS A 107 10.79 -7.76 -16.99
CA LYS A 107 10.64 -9.08 -16.36
C LYS A 107 10.46 -10.19 -17.41
N ALA A 108 9.68 -9.94 -18.45
CA ALA A 108 9.48 -10.93 -19.52
C ALA A 108 10.78 -11.24 -20.27
N LYS A 109 11.64 -10.25 -20.49
CA LYS A 109 12.96 -10.45 -21.12
C LYS A 109 13.94 -11.27 -20.28
N GLN A 110 13.82 -11.21 -18.95
CA GLN A 110 14.71 -11.96 -18.03
C GLN A 110 14.34 -13.45 -17.94
N VAL A 111 13.13 -13.83 -18.34
CA VAL A 111 12.62 -15.21 -18.29
C VAL A 111 12.80 -15.94 -19.62
N SER A 112 13.12 -15.21 -20.69
CA SER A 112 13.41 -15.75 -22.04
C SER A 112 14.89 -16.05 -22.20
#